data_e136734471611e69a439839a3baa1a5c
#
_entry.id   e136734471611e69a439839a3baa1a5c
#
_cell.length_a   1.000
_cell.length_b   1.000
_cell.length_c   1.000
_cell.angle_alpha   90.00
_cell.angle_beta   90.00
_cell.angle_gamma   90.00
#
_symmetry.space_group_name_H-M   'P 1'
#
loop_
_entity.id
_entity.type
_entity.pdbx_description
1 polymer ?
#
loop_
_entity_poly.entity_id
_entity_poly.type
_entity_poly.pdbx_seq_one_letter_code
_entity_poly.pdbx_strand_id
1 'polypeptide(L)'
;MDALPKIISCEVLRNEVERVNPGYEVEFFEGALHDFPDRLRAAVQERIDATPGERDILLCCGRCSNGTVGLKAGPHRLKLPAVDDCISLLLGSKQRYLEEHGRQPGTYYYTRGWIDFIDDPYKEYLKILPKYGEEKAARVARLILEHYTRLAVIETPGVAGVDDKRDYLDTVSAFYDLPLEHLTGSLRFLEKLMNGPHDEEFLIVEPGDVLEESRFWALAQA
;
A
#
# COMPACT_ATOMS: atom_id res chain seq x y z
N MET A 1 -16.42 13.23 25.62
CA MET A 1 -15.76 11.98 25.17
C MET A 1 -15.24 12.30 23.78
N ASP A 2 -13.96 12.19 23.58
CA ASP A 2 -13.37 12.41 22.28
C ASP A 2 -13.96 11.40 21.29
N ALA A 3 -14.24 11.82 20.07
CA ALA A 3 -14.78 10.93 19.04
C ALA A 3 -13.75 9.83 18.74
N LEU A 4 -14.22 8.59 18.52
CA LEU A 4 -13.32 7.50 18.12
C LEU A 4 -12.61 7.84 16.81
N PRO A 5 -11.35 7.41 16.62
CA PRO A 5 -10.66 7.58 15.36
C PRO A 5 -11.44 6.99 14.17
N LYS A 6 -11.20 7.55 12.99
CA LYS A 6 -11.67 6.98 11.71
C LYS A 6 -10.46 6.48 10.93
N ILE A 7 -10.62 5.33 10.27
CA ILE A 7 -9.61 4.76 9.39
C ILE A 7 -9.96 5.07 7.94
N ILE A 8 -9.01 5.59 7.18
CA ILE A 8 -9.07 5.69 5.72
C ILE A 8 -7.90 4.87 5.17
N SER A 9 -8.18 3.83 4.39
CA SER A 9 -7.18 2.85 3.97
C SER A 9 -7.25 2.56 2.49
N CYS A 10 -6.10 2.24 1.90
CA CYS A 10 -6.05 1.56 0.61
C CYS A 10 -6.68 0.16 0.75
N GLU A 11 -7.51 -0.23 -0.21
CA GLU A 11 -8.16 -1.56 -0.20
C GLU A 11 -7.17 -2.72 -0.31
N VAL A 12 -5.96 -2.48 -0.82
CA VAL A 12 -4.87 -3.47 -0.84
C VAL A 12 -4.52 -3.95 0.58
N LEU A 13 -4.73 -3.12 1.60
CA LEU A 13 -4.49 -3.43 3.01
C LEU A 13 -5.75 -3.90 3.76
N ARG A 14 -6.84 -4.19 3.05
CA ARG A 14 -8.14 -4.50 3.67
C ARG A 14 -8.04 -5.61 4.71
N ASN A 15 -7.45 -6.74 4.36
CA ASN A 15 -7.38 -7.90 5.23
C ASN A 15 -6.58 -7.60 6.51
N GLU A 16 -5.47 -6.89 6.37
CA GLU A 16 -4.60 -6.49 7.48
C GLU A 16 -5.30 -5.47 8.38
N VAL A 17 -5.93 -4.45 7.79
CA VAL A 17 -6.66 -3.42 8.54
C VAL A 17 -7.84 -4.02 9.28
N GLU A 18 -8.66 -4.85 8.65
CA GLU A 18 -9.78 -5.54 9.30
C GLU A 18 -9.32 -6.44 10.45
N ARG A 19 -8.13 -7.05 10.31
CA ARG A 19 -7.54 -7.91 11.35
C ARG A 19 -7.12 -7.15 12.61
N VAL A 20 -6.60 -5.91 12.45
CA VAL A 20 -6.08 -5.11 13.59
C VAL A 20 -7.06 -4.04 14.08
N ASN A 21 -8.14 -3.77 13.35
CA ASN A 21 -9.10 -2.72 13.68
C ASN A 21 -9.78 -3.00 15.03
N PRO A 22 -9.66 -2.10 16.02
CA PRO A 22 -10.29 -2.27 17.33
C PRO A 22 -11.79 -1.91 17.35
N GLY A 23 -12.42 -1.75 16.18
CA GLY A 23 -13.82 -1.36 16.02
C GLY A 23 -14.04 0.08 15.58
N TYR A 24 -13.01 0.72 15.00
CA TYR A 24 -13.15 2.06 14.40
C TYR A 24 -13.91 1.98 13.08
N GLU A 25 -14.56 3.10 12.71
CA GLU A 25 -15.12 3.28 11.37
C GLU A 25 -14.02 3.22 10.31
N VAL A 26 -14.24 2.45 9.23
CA VAL A 26 -13.26 2.27 8.15
C VAL A 26 -13.88 2.63 6.81
N GLU A 27 -13.16 3.42 6.03
CA GLU A 27 -13.44 3.64 4.61
C GLU A 27 -12.24 3.22 3.77
N PHE A 28 -12.50 2.44 2.71
CA PHE A 28 -11.47 2.03 1.77
C PHE A 28 -11.54 2.85 0.49
N PHE A 29 -10.36 3.18 -0.07
CA PHE A 29 -10.23 3.73 -1.42
C PHE A 29 -9.57 2.70 -2.35
N GLU A 30 -9.82 2.84 -3.64
CA GLU A 30 -9.36 1.91 -4.67
C GLU A 30 -7.83 1.87 -4.76
N GLY A 31 -7.27 0.66 -4.77
CA GLY A 31 -5.82 0.44 -4.83
C GLY A 31 -5.19 0.96 -6.12
N ALA A 32 -5.88 0.82 -7.25
CA ALA A 32 -5.42 1.29 -8.55
C ALA A 32 -5.16 2.82 -8.64
N LEU A 33 -5.62 3.58 -7.66
CA LEU A 33 -5.36 5.03 -7.61
C LEU A 33 -3.88 5.38 -7.36
N HIS A 34 -3.05 4.44 -6.89
CA HIS A 34 -1.62 4.70 -6.68
C HIS A 34 -0.86 5.07 -7.98
N ASP A 35 -1.35 4.68 -9.15
CA ASP A 35 -0.83 5.09 -10.46
C ASP A 35 -1.22 6.51 -10.86
N PHE A 36 -2.16 7.13 -10.13
CA PHE A 36 -2.72 8.45 -10.41
C PHE A 36 -2.70 9.33 -9.16
N PRO A 37 -1.53 9.90 -8.77
CA PRO A 37 -1.36 10.62 -7.51
C PRO A 37 -2.40 11.70 -7.22
N ASP A 38 -2.79 12.47 -8.24
CA ASP A 38 -3.79 13.53 -8.07
C ASP A 38 -5.20 12.97 -7.79
N ARG A 39 -5.55 11.83 -8.42
CA ARG A 39 -6.82 11.14 -8.16
C ARG A 39 -6.82 10.50 -6.77
N LEU A 40 -5.71 9.91 -6.38
CA LEU A 40 -5.53 9.36 -5.02
C LEU A 40 -5.73 10.46 -3.99
N ARG A 41 -5.06 11.60 -4.15
CA ARG A 41 -5.20 12.76 -3.25
C ARG A 41 -6.63 13.22 -3.16
N ALA A 42 -7.30 13.39 -4.30
CA ALA A 42 -8.70 13.82 -4.33
C ALA A 42 -9.62 12.83 -3.60
N ALA A 43 -9.45 11.53 -3.83
CA ALA A 43 -10.27 10.50 -3.21
C ALA A 43 -10.06 10.40 -1.68
N VAL A 44 -8.83 10.57 -1.20
CA VAL A 44 -8.53 10.59 0.23
C VAL A 44 -9.02 11.88 0.86
N GLN A 45 -8.81 13.04 0.20
CA GLN A 45 -9.28 14.34 0.69
C GLN A 45 -10.81 14.38 0.83
N GLU A 46 -11.56 13.86 -0.15
CA GLU A 46 -13.02 13.76 -0.08
C GLU A 46 -13.49 13.02 1.18
N ARG A 47 -12.83 11.93 1.54
CA ARG A 47 -13.14 11.14 2.76
C ARG A 47 -12.78 11.90 4.04
N ILE A 48 -11.68 12.64 4.03
CA ILE A 48 -11.31 13.53 5.15
C ILE A 48 -12.37 14.60 5.33
N ASP A 49 -12.73 15.31 4.26
CA ASP A 49 -13.68 16.43 4.28
C ASP A 49 -15.10 15.99 4.62
N ALA A 50 -15.48 14.75 4.24
CA ALA A 50 -16.78 14.17 4.58
C ALA A 50 -16.86 13.64 6.03
N THR A 51 -15.74 13.58 6.75
CA THR A 51 -15.72 13.08 8.12
C THR A 51 -16.34 14.11 9.08
N PRO A 52 -17.36 13.75 9.86
CA PRO A 52 -18.03 14.71 10.73
C PRO A 52 -17.23 14.99 12.01
N GLY A 53 -17.34 16.24 12.48
CA GLY A 53 -16.74 16.68 13.75
C GLY A 53 -15.23 16.83 13.70
N GLU A 54 -14.59 16.84 14.87
CA GLU A 54 -13.15 16.88 15.06
C GLU A 54 -12.71 15.53 15.62
N ARG A 55 -11.81 14.82 14.92
CA ARG A 55 -11.32 13.50 15.37
C ARG A 55 -9.99 13.12 14.71
N ASP A 56 -9.33 12.16 15.28
CA ASP A 56 -8.16 11.56 14.67
C ASP A 56 -8.57 10.74 13.44
N ILE A 57 -7.85 10.92 12.34
CA ILE A 57 -7.98 10.12 11.12
C ILE A 57 -6.68 9.33 10.91
N LEU A 58 -6.79 8.01 10.91
CA LEU A 58 -5.69 7.08 10.70
C LEU A 58 -5.63 6.71 9.22
N LEU A 59 -4.61 7.20 8.51
CA LEU A 59 -4.41 6.92 7.10
C LEU A 59 -3.52 5.68 6.94
N CYS A 60 -4.12 4.55 6.53
CA CYS A 60 -3.39 3.32 6.25
C CYS A 60 -2.85 3.34 4.82
N CYS A 61 -1.89 4.21 4.56
CA CYS A 61 -1.15 4.35 3.32
C CYS A 61 0.16 5.11 3.60
N GLY A 62 1.15 4.94 2.73
CA GLY A 62 2.38 5.74 2.75
C GLY A 62 2.27 7.00 1.89
N ARG A 63 3.41 7.48 1.40
CA ARG A 63 3.49 8.60 0.44
C ARG A 63 2.82 8.29 -0.90
N CYS A 64 2.87 7.01 -1.35
CA CYS A 64 2.19 6.48 -2.53
C CYS A 64 2.37 7.37 -3.77
N SER A 65 3.60 7.44 -4.29
CA SER A 65 3.95 8.27 -5.46
C SER A 65 3.56 9.76 -5.31
N ASN A 66 3.66 10.33 -4.09
CA ASN A 66 3.19 11.66 -3.71
C ASN A 66 1.65 11.83 -3.69
N GLY A 67 0.90 10.75 -3.78
CA GLY A 67 -0.56 10.81 -3.74
C GLY A 67 -1.14 11.32 -2.42
N THR A 68 -0.40 11.22 -1.31
CA THR A 68 -0.82 11.76 0.00
C THR A 68 -0.25 13.16 0.26
N VAL A 69 0.75 13.61 -0.48
CA VAL A 69 1.33 14.96 -0.33
C VAL A 69 0.29 16.01 -0.72
N GLY A 70 0.14 17.04 0.12
CA GLY A 70 -0.84 18.10 -0.07
C GLY A 70 -2.22 17.82 0.54
N LEU A 71 -2.42 16.70 1.23
CA LEU A 71 -3.62 16.45 2.03
C LEU A 71 -3.77 17.51 3.12
N LYS A 72 -4.97 18.07 3.24
CA LYS A 72 -5.32 19.05 4.24
C LYS A 72 -6.04 18.37 5.39
N ALA A 73 -5.58 18.60 6.59
CA ALA A 73 -6.18 18.00 7.79
C ALA A 73 -7.59 18.54 8.09
N GLY A 74 -7.90 19.79 7.68
CA GLY A 74 -9.15 20.41 8.06
C GLY A 74 -9.28 20.52 9.58
N PRO A 75 -10.43 20.15 10.19
CA PRO A 75 -10.57 20.15 11.64
C PRO A 75 -10.00 18.90 12.32
N HIS A 76 -9.43 17.97 11.57
CA HIS A 76 -8.96 16.67 12.04
C HIS A 76 -7.47 16.67 12.34
N ARG A 77 -7.01 15.65 13.07
CA ARG A 77 -5.60 15.30 13.17
C ARG A 77 -5.35 14.04 12.32
N LEU A 78 -4.50 14.16 11.29
CA LEU A 78 -4.14 13.02 10.47
C LEU A 78 -2.92 12.31 11.06
N LYS A 79 -2.96 10.99 11.10
CA LYS A 79 -1.83 10.14 11.49
C LYS A 79 -1.57 9.12 10.40
N LEU A 80 -0.35 9.06 9.90
CA LEU A 80 0.02 8.15 8.83
C LEU A 80 1.45 7.65 9.00
N PRO A 81 1.78 6.44 8.50
CA PRO A 81 3.15 5.94 8.52
C PRO A 81 4.08 6.77 7.63
N ALA A 82 5.28 7.04 8.13
CA ALA A 82 6.33 7.80 7.43
C ALA A 82 7.12 6.91 6.44
N VAL A 83 6.42 6.29 5.51
CA VAL A 83 6.97 5.35 4.53
C VAL A 83 6.59 5.73 3.10
N ASP A 84 7.32 5.20 2.12
CA ASP A 84 7.07 5.52 0.72
C ASP A 84 5.84 4.83 0.16
N ASP A 85 5.58 3.57 0.55
CA ASP A 85 4.48 2.75 0.03
C ASP A 85 3.97 1.72 1.04
N CYS A 86 3.01 0.88 0.61
CA CYS A 86 2.43 -0.16 1.45
C CYS A 86 3.38 -1.35 1.69
N ILE A 87 4.45 -1.52 0.90
CA ILE A 87 5.38 -2.65 1.07
C ILE A 87 6.10 -2.52 2.42
N SER A 88 6.56 -1.32 2.76
CA SER A 88 7.17 -1.05 4.08
C SER A 88 6.22 -1.35 5.23
N LEU A 89 4.91 -1.03 5.07
CA LEU A 89 3.87 -1.33 6.06
C LEU A 89 3.73 -2.84 6.25
N LEU A 90 3.64 -3.58 5.15
CA LEU A 90 3.44 -5.03 5.15
C LEU A 90 4.67 -5.79 5.60
N LEU A 91 5.88 -5.27 5.36
CA LEU A 91 7.12 -5.83 5.90
C LEU A 91 7.34 -5.47 7.39
N GLY A 92 6.57 -4.54 7.93
CA GLY A 92 6.56 -4.18 9.35
C GLY A 92 7.61 -3.19 9.79
N SER A 93 8.52 -2.73 8.91
CA SER A 93 9.44 -1.62 9.16
C SER A 93 10.05 -1.07 7.88
N LYS A 94 10.36 0.23 7.87
CA LYS A 94 11.13 0.87 6.79
C LYS A 94 12.51 0.27 6.64
N GLN A 95 13.17 -0.04 7.76
CA GLN A 95 14.48 -0.67 7.78
C GLN A 95 14.48 -2.01 7.04
N ARG A 96 13.51 -2.87 7.32
CA ARG A 96 13.40 -4.18 6.66
C ARG A 96 13.13 -4.03 5.15
N TYR A 97 12.33 -3.04 4.76
CA TYR A 97 12.14 -2.73 3.34
C TYR A 97 13.46 -2.34 2.67
N LEU A 98 14.25 -1.46 3.31
CA LEU A 98 15.56 -1.04 2.78
C LEU A 98 16.56 -2.20 2.68
N GLU A 99 16.57 -3.11 3.65
CA GLU A 99 17.39 -4.33 3.62
C GLU A 99 16.99 -5.26 2.46
N GLU A 100 15.69 -5.50 2.28
CA GLU A 100 15.18 -6.30 1.15
C GLU A 100 15.47 -5.64 -0.20
N HIS A 101 15.25 -4.34 -0.31
CA HIS A 101 15.55 -3.58 -1.51
C HIS A 101 17.06 -3.57 -1.82
N GLY A 102 17.89 -3.39 -0.80
CA GLY A 102 19.36 -3.45 -0.96
C GLY A 102 19.85 -4.84 -1.39
N ARG A 103 19.22 -5.91 -0.89
CA ARG A 103 19.51 -7.28 -1.26
C ARG A 103 19.08 -7.59 -2.70
N GLN A 104 17.91 -7.15 -3.11
CA GLN A 104 17.31 -7.45 -4.41
C GLN A 104 16.45 -6.30 -4.93
N PRO A 105 17.05 -5.27 -5.55
CA PRO A 105 16.30 -4.08 -6.00
C PRO A 105 15.22 -4.39 -7.03
N GLY A 106 15.47 -5.34 -7.94
CA GLY A 106 14.53 -5.77 -8.98
C GLY A 106 13.45 -6.72 -8.46
N THR A 107 12.76 -6.38 -7.37
CA THR A 107 11.69 -7.20 -6.79
C THR A 107 10.31 -6.63 -7.13
N TYR A 108 9.44 -7.44 -7.75
CA TYR A 108 8.01 -7.14 -7.87
C TYR A 108 7.26 -7.83 -6.73
N TYR A 109 6.54 -7.05 -5.94
CA TYR A 109 5.88 -7.56 -4.74
C TYR A 109 4.41 -7.91 -5.00
N TYR A 110 4.01 -9.07 -4.49
CA TYR A 110 2.63 -9.51 -4.40
C TYR A 110 2.18 -9.60 -2.94
N THR A 111 0.91 -9.30 -2.70
CA THR A 111 0.21 -9.57 -1.45
C THR A 111 -1.18 -10.13 -1.80
N ARG A 112 -1.92 -10.65 -0.84
CA ARG A 112 -3.30 -11.05 -1.07
C ARG A 112 -4.13 -9.89 -1.63
N GLY A 113 -4.07 -8.73 -1.00
CA GLY A 113 -4.82 -7.55 -1.45
C GLY A 113 -4.35 -7.03 -2.81
N TRP A 114 -3.06 -7.13 -3.13
CA TRP A 114 -2.56 -6.78 -4.45
C TRP A 114 -3.19 -7.65 -5.54
N ILE A 115 -3.21 -8.97 -5.32
CA ILE A 115 -3.81 -9.91 -6.27
C ILE A 115 -5.31 -9.68 -6.41
N ASP A 116 -6.01 -9.38 -5.33
CA ASP A 116 -7.48 -9.25 -5.38
C ASP A 116 -7.96 -7.92 -5.96
N PHE A 117 -7.22 -6.82 -5.75
CA PHE A 117 -7.69 -5.45 -6.06
C PHE A 117 -6.89 -4.74 -7.15
N ILE A 118 -5.71 -5.24 -7.56
CA ILE A 118 -4.88 -4.58 -8.56
C ILE A 118 -4.83 -5.39 -9.85
N ASP A 119 -4.87 -4.68 -10.97
CA ASP A 119 -4.55 -5.25 -12.27
C ASP A 119 -3.02 -5.23 -12.45
N ASP A 120 -2.39 -6.34 -12.09
CA ASP A 120 -0.96 -6.50 -12.27
C ASP A 120 -0.58 -6.69 -13.77
N PRO A 121 0.69 -6.63 -14.14
CA PRO A 121 1.12 -6.73 -15.55
C PRO A 121 0.64 -8.00 -16.28
N TYR A 122 0.42 -9.12 -15.57
CA TYR A 122 -0.11 -10.33 -16.20
C TYR A 122 -1.62 -10.24 -16.48
N LYS A 123 -2.39 -9.65 -15.57
CA LYS A 123 -3.81 -9.35 -15.82
C LYS A 123 -3.97 -8.37 -16.97
N GLU A 124 -3.12 -7.35 -17.06
CA GLU A 124 -3.11 -6.43 -18.19
C GLU A 124 -2.76 -7.15 -19.50
N TYR A 125 -1.81 -8.10 -19.48
CA TYR A 125 -1.55 -8.97 -20.63
C TYR A 125 -2.81 -9.70 -21.09
N LEU A 126 -3.54 -10.32 -20.16
CA LEU A 126 -4.77 -11.06 -20.48
C LEU A 126 -5.86 -10.16 -21.09
N LYS A 127 -5.95 -8.90 -20.66
CA LYS A 127 -6.90 -7.93 -21.21
C LYS A 127 -6.58 -7.52 -22.64
N ILE A 128 -5.30 -7.33 -22.96
CA ILE A 128 -4.88 -6.87 -24.29
C ILE A 128 -4.71 -8.02 -25.30
N LEU A 129 -4.55 -9.26 -24.81
CA LEU A 129 -4.37 -10.47 -25.62
C LEU A 129 -5.43 -10.65 -26.73
N PRO A 130 -6.74 -10.53 -26.49
CA PRO A 130 -7.75 -10.69 -27.53
C PRO A 130 -7.67 -9.64 -28.66
N LYS A 131 -7.13 -8.46 -28.34
CA LYS A 131 -7.04 -7.34 -29.29
C LYS A 131 -5.78 -7.38 -30.16
N TYR A 132 -4.65 -7.75 -29.57
CA TYR A 132 -3.34 -7.61 -30.20
C TYR A 132 -2.68 -8.92 -30.57
N GLY A 133 -3.24 -10.06 -30.16
CA GLY A 133 -2.66 -11.39 -30.30
C GLY A 133 -1.51 -11.66 -29.33
N GLU A 134 -1.17 -12.95 -29.19
CA GLU A 134 -0.25 -13.44 -28.14
C GLU A 134 1.14 -12.80 -28.23
N GLU A 135 1.76 -12.79 -29.40
CA GLU A 135 3.13 -12.30 -29.59
C GLU A 135 3.28 -10.83 -29.17
N LYS A 136 2.38 -9.95 -29.62
CA LYS A 136 2.43 -8.52 -29.28
C LYS A 136 2.08 -8.27 -27.83
N ALA A 137 1.04 -8.94 -27.33
CA ALA A 137 0.61 -8.77 -25.94
C ALA A 137 1.70 -9.23 -24.95
N ALA A 138 2.30 -10.40 -25.19
CA ALA A 138 3.39 -10.93 -24.37
C ALA A 138 4.63 -10.02 -24.40
N ARG A 139 4.97 -9.49 -25.59
CA ARG A 139 6.10 -8.54 -25.71
C ARG A 139 5.89 -7.29 -24.87
N VAL A 140 4.69 -6.69 -24.92
CA VAL A 140 4.37 -5.49 -24.12
C VAL A 140 4.43 -5.81 -22.64
N ALA A 141 3.81 -6.91 -22.20
CA ALA A 141 3.82 -7.30 -20.79
C ALA A 141 5.23 -7.54 -20.26
N ARG A 142 6.08 -8.25 -21.02
CA ARG A 142 7.47 -8.52 -20.60
C ARG A 142 8.33 -7.27 -20.49
N LEU A 143 8.08 -6.23 -21.30
CA LEU A 143 8.78 -4.95 -21.18
C LEU A 143 8.48 -4.26 -19.84
N ILE A 144 7.30 -4.44 -19.26
CA ILE A 144 6.96 -3.84 -17.97
C ILE A 144 7.85 -4.38 -16.84
N LEU A 145 8.18 -5.69 -16.87
CA LEU A 145 8.98 -6.34 -15.85
C LEU A 145 10.44 -6.66 -16.32
N GLU A 146 10.93 -6.05 -17.39
CA GLU A 146 12.25 -6.38 -17.97
C GLU A 146 13.43 -6.17 -17.00
N HIS A 147 13.29 -5.27 -16.03
CA HIS A 147 14.31 -4.98 -15.02
C HIS A 147 14.08 -5.67 -13.68
N TYR A 148 13.01 -6.46 -13.58
CA TYR A 148 12.74 -7.23 -12.38
C TYR A 148 13.47 -8.58 -12.44
N THR A 149 13.91 -9.05 -11.29
CA THR A 149 14.72 -10.26 -11.15
C THR A 149 14.07 -11.31 -10.27
N ARG A 150 12.99 -10.98 -9.58
CA ARG A 150 12.14 -11.90 -8.82
C ARG A 150 10.74 -11.35 -8.60
N LEU A 151 9.83 -12.26 -8.29
CA LEU A 151 8.53 -11.99 -7.67
C LEU A 151 8.63 -12.33 -6.18
N ALA A 152 8.11 -11.48 -5.32
CA ALA A 152 8.08 -11.74 -3.88
C ALA A 152 6.66 -11.64 -3.33
N VAL A 153 6.16 -12.70 -2.71
CA VAL A 153 4.85 -12.74 -2.06
C VAL A 153 5.02 -12.43 -0.58
N ILE A 154 4.43 -11.35 -0.11
CA ILE A 154 4.40 -11.01 1.31
C ILE A 154 3.15 -11.63 1.93
N GLU A 155 3.34 -12.56 2.87
CA GLU A 155 2.29 -13.23 3.61
C GLU A 155 2.31 -12.80 5.07
N THR A 156 1.25 -12.13 5.51
CA THR A 156 1.14 -11.61 6.88
C THR A 156 0.51 -12.68 7.79
N PRO A 157 1.20 -13.12 8.87
CA PRO A 157 0.65 -14.12 9.78
C PRO A 157 -0.68 -13.70 10.40
N GLY A 158 -1.65 -14.61 10.41
CA GLY A 158 -2.99 -14.37 10.97
C GLY A 158 -3.94 -13.60 10.08
N VAL A 159 -3.56 -13.36 8.82
CA VAL A 159 -4.39 -12.75 7.77
C VAL A 159 -4.59 -13.77 6.65
N ALA A 160 -5.59 -13.56 5.80
CA ALA A 160 -5.83 -14.43 4.64
C ALA A 160 -4.57 -14.50 3.75
N GLY A 161 -4.03 -15.69 3.58
CA GLY A 161 -2.87 -15.95 2.72
C GLY A 161 -3.23 -16.05 1.24
N VAL A 162 -2.27 -16.53 0.45
CA VAL A 162 -2.39 -16.68 -1.00
C VAL A 162 -2.51 -18.13 -1.47
N ASP A 163 -2.85 -19.06 -0.58
CA ASP A 163 -2.91 -20.48 -0.94
C ASP A 163 -3.85 -20.79 -2.11
N ASP A 164 -4.99 -20.12 -2.17
CA ASP A 164 -5.97 -20.22 -3.27
C ASP A 164 -5.54 -19.47 -4.54
N LYS A 165 -4.41 -18.75 -4.51
CA LYS A 165 -3.82 -18.02 -5.63
C LYS A 165 -2.51 -18.63 -6.14
N ARG A 166 -2.11 -19.79 -5.62
CA ARG A 166 -0.83 -20.42 -5.99
C ARG A 166 -0.72 -20.67 -7.48
N ASP A 167 -1.73 -21.29 -8.09
CA ASP A 167 -1.74 -21.58 -9.53
C ASP A 167 -1.59 -20.29 -10.36
N TYR A 168 -2.19 -19.20 -9.90
CA TYR A 168 -2.04 -17.88 -10.53
C TYR A 168 -0.60 -17.38 -10.42
N LEU A 169 -0.02 -17.40 -9.24
CA LEU A 169 1.34 -16.94 -8.98
C LEU A 169 2.38 -17.78 -9.73
N ASP A 170 2.21 -19.10 -9.79
CA ASP A 170 3.05 -20.01 -10.56
C ASP A 170 2.96 -19.70 -12.06
N THR A 171 1.76 -19.42 -12.56
CA THR A 171 1.55 -19.01 -13.96
C THR A 171 2.26 -17.70 -14.27
N VAL A 172 2.17 -16.70 -13.38
CA VAL A 172 2.85 -15.41 -13.53
C VAL A 172 4.37 -15.59 -13.51
N SER A 173 4.88 -16.37 -12.55
CA SER A 173 6.31 -16.69 -12.44
C SER A 173 6.85 -17.34 -13.72
N ALA A 174 6.15 -18.34 -14.24
CA ALA A 174 6.52 -19.01 -15.50
C ALA A 174 6.42 -18.09 -16.73
N PHE A 175 5.41 -17.22 -16.80
CA PHE A 175 5.23 -16.29 -17.92
C PHE A 175 6.35 -15.28 -18.03
N TYR A 176 6.82 -14.74 -16.89
CA TYR A 176 7.90 -13.76 -16.85
C TYR A 176 9.29 -14.36 -16.71
N ASP A 177 9.40 -15.67 -16.48
CA ASP A 177 10.66 -16.36 -16.14
C ASP A 177 11.36 -15.73 -14.91
N LEU A 178 10.55 -15.40 -13.88
CA LEU A 178 11.02 -14.79 -12.63
C LEU A 178 10.79 -15.76 -11.46
N PRO A 179 11.81 -16.02 -10.61
CA PRO A 179 11.64 -16.85 -9.43
C PRO A 179 10.63 -16.24 -8.46
N LEU A 180 9.81 -17.09 -7.85
CA LEU A 180 8.83 -16.73 -6.84
C LEU A 180 9.40 -17.01 -5.45
N GLU A 181 9.48 -15.99 -4.60
CA GLU A 181 9.93 -16.10 -3.22
C GLU A 181 8.80 -15.70 -2.26
N HIS A 182 8.78 -16.26 -1.06
CA HIS A 182 7.83 -15.93 0.00
C HIS A 182 8.54 -15.15 1.11
N LEU A 183 7.94 -14.03 1.49
CA LEU A 183 8.41 -13.17 2.58
C LEU A 183 7.35 -13.14 3.69
N THR A 184 7.79 -13.27 4.93
CA THR A 184 6.89 -13.13 6.07
C THR A 184 6.57 -11.67 6.29
N GLY A 185 5.31 -11.29 6.22
CA GLY A 185 4.79 -9.96 6.54
C GLY A 185 4.65 -9.70 8.04
N SER A 186 4.15 -8.52 8.39
CA SER A 186 3.94 -8.10 9.78
C SER A 186 2.79 -7.10 9.90
N LEU A 187 1.98 -7.25 10.95
CA LEU A 187 0.92 -6.30 11.31
C LEU A 187 1.43 -5.12 12.14
N ARG A 188 2.70 -5.14 12.56
CA ARG A 188 3.28 -4.22 13.54
C ARG A 188 2.98 -2.74 13.25
N PHE A 189 3.16 -2.29 12.00
CA PHE A 189 2.90 -0.88 11.66
C PHE A 189 1.43 -0.52 11.82
N LEU A 190 0.53 -1.37 11.34
CA LEU A 190 -0.91 -1.13 11.44
C LEU A 190 -1.39 -1.21 12.89
N GLU A 191 -0.90 -2.19 13.67
CA GLU A 191 -1.19 -2.27 15.11
C GLU A 191 -0.73 -1.01 15.84
N LYS A 192 0.46 -0.51 15.52
CA LYS A 192 1.03 0.72 16.10
C LYS A 192 0.27 1.96 15.65
N LEU A 193 -0.18 2.02 14.39
CA LEU A 193 -1.05 3.11 13.91
C LEU A 193 -2.40 3.14 14.66
N MET A 194 -2.99 1.97 14.95
CA MET A 194 -4.28 1.89 15.66
C MET A 194 -4.17 2.22 17.14
N ASN A 195 -3.08 1.78 17.80
CA ASN A 195 -2.98 1.79 19.25
C ASN A 195 -1.90 2.72 19.82
N GLY A 196 -1.01 3.26 18.96
CA GLY A 196 0.18 4.00 19.37
C GLY A 196 1.31 3.09 19.90
N PRO A 197 2.40 3.68 20.41
CA PRO A 197 2.69 5.10 20.34
C PRO A 197 2.98 5.57 18.90
N HIS A 198 2.58 6.81 18.57
CA HIS A 198 2.88 7.43 17.27
C HIS A 198 4.17 8.24 17.42
N ASP A 199 5.29 7.56 17.35
CA ASP A 199 6.65 8.11 17.42
C ASP A 199 7.17 8.53 16.02
N GLU A 200 8.49 8.56 15.84
CA GLU A 200 9.17 8.96 14.61
C GLU A 200 8.83 8.10 13.37
N GLU A 201 8.21 6.95 13.56
CA GLU A 201 7.72 6.14 12.42
C GLU A 201 6.43 6.70 11.79
N PHE A 202 5.83 7.74 12.40
CA PHE A 202 4.56 8.31 11.97
C PHE A 202 4.64 9.81 11.73
N LEU A 203 3.93 10.28 10.71
CA LEU A 203 3.66 11.70 10.48
C LEU A 203 2.33 12.06 11.15
N ILE A 204 2.33 13.17 11.88
CA ILE A 204 1.13 13.74 12.48
C ILE A 204 0.89 15.10 11.87
N VAL A 205 -0.24 15.27 11.19
CA VAL A 205 -0.66 16.54 10.60
C VAL A 205 -1.72 17.12 11.51
N GLU A 206 -1.41 18.23 12.15
CA GLU A 206 -2.32 18.88 13.10
C GLU A 206 -3.52 19.54 12.39
N PRO A 207 -4.64 19.79 13.11
CA PRO A 207 -5.78 20.51 12.55
C PRO A 207 -5.36 21.85 11.90
N GLY A 208 -5.84 22.08 10.68
CA GLY A 208 -5.51 23.27 9.89
C GLY A 208 -4.25 23.15 9.04
N ASP A 209 -3.40 22.17 9.31
CA ASP A 209 -2.16 21.97 8.57
C ASP A 209 -2.36 21.18 7.26
N VAL A 210 -1.30 21.19 6.45
CA VAL A 210 -1.18 20.43 5.19
C VAL A 210 -0.01 19.46 5.28
N LEU A 211 -0.19 18.27 4.74
CA LEU A 211 0.88 17.28 4.66
C LEU A 211 1.90 17.66 3.57
N GLU A 212 3.04 18.21 4.00
CA GLU A 212 4.12 18.60 3.12
C GLU A 212 5.06 17.44 2.79
N GLU A 213 5.60 17.42 1.57
CA GLU A 213 6.54 16.39 1.10
C GLU A 213 7.82 16.33 1.97
N SER A 214 8.32 17.48 2.40
CA SER A 214 9.49 17.63 3.28
C SER A 214 9.41 16.77 4.54
N ARG A 215 8.22 16.50 5.05
CA ARG A 215 7.99 15.70 6.26
C ARG A 215 8.36 14.22 6.09
N PHE A 216 8.24 13.67 4.88
CA PHE A 216 8.69 12.31 4.58
C PHE A 216 10.22 12.17 4.54
N TRP A 217 10.92 13.27 4.20
CA TRP A 217 12.38 13.28 4.10
C TRP A 217 13.09 13.56 5.43
N ALA A 218 12.48 14.35 6.30
CA ALA A 218 13.04 14.69 7.61
C ALA A 218 13.34 13.44 8.46
N LEU A 219 12.52 12.39 8.29
CA LEU A 219 12.68 11.11 9.01
C LEU A 219 13.60 10.11 8.28
N ALA A 220 14.07 10.42 7.09
CA ALA A 220 15.05 9.58 6.39
C ALA A 220 16.49 9.84 6.81
N GLN A 221 16.73 10.90 7.59
CA GLN A 221 18.07 11.35 8.03
C GLN A 221 18.31 11.13 9.53
N ALA A 222 17.32 10.65 10.27
CA ALA A 222 17.41 10.31 11.69
C ALA A 222 17.60 8.79 11.86
#